data_35ada60caa8963997eb056816e6831d3
#
_entry.id   35ada60caa8963997eb056816e6831d3
#
_cell.length_a   1.000
_cell.length_b   1.000
_cell.length_c   1.000
_cell.angle_alpha   90.00
_cell.angle_beta   90.00
_cell.angle_gamma   90.00
#
_symmetry.space_group_name_H-M   'P 1'
#
loop_
_entity.id
_entity.type
_entity.pdbx_description
1 polymer ?
#
loop_
_entity_poly.entity_id
_entity_poly.type
_entity_poly.pdbx_seq_one_letter_code
_entity_poly.pdbx_strand_id
1 'polypeptide(L)'
;MSSDTVLARLRQFLLIISAGVFVMTGIELIFVSHWNETIQLLPFGLCILGLISLTVAYFRPGRGTAKTLYWSMIVVGVCSFIGFYEHMANNLSFWMEIQPNATPGELIVATFNGGIPVLAPGILLLGSVIGLAAIYRHPLLETK
;
A
#
# COMPACT_ATOMS: atom_id res chain seq x y z
N MET A 1 -20.12 -6.09 27.25
CA MET A 1 -19.87 -6.42 25.83
C MET A 1 -18.87 -7.58 25.84
N SER A 2 -19.13 -8.68 25.13
CA SER A 2 -18.19 -9.80 25.13
C SER A 2 -16.91 -9.42 24.36
N SER A 3 -15.79 -10.06 24.71
CA SER A 3 -14.50 -9.89 24.00
C SER A 3 -14.63 -10.16 22.50
N ASP A 4 -15.45 -11.13 22.11
CA ASP A 4 -15.69 -11.47 20.70
C ASP A 4 -16.41 -10.34 19.94
N THR A 5 -17.35 -9.66 20.60
CA THR A 5 -18.05 -8.50 20.01
C THR A 5 -17.08 -7.33 19.80
N VAL A 6 -16.18 -7.07 20.76
CA VAL A 6 -15.15 -6.01 20.64
C VAL A 6 -14.22 -6.33 19.50
N LEU A 7 -13.74 -7.57 19.42
CA LEU A 7 -12.82 -8.01 18.37
C LEU A 7 -13.46 -7.94 16.96
N ALA A 8 -14.72 -8.35 16.83
CA ALA A 8 -15.45 -8.25 15.58
C ALA A 8 -15.59 -6.79 15.11
N ARG A 9 -15.95 -5.87 16.01
CA ARG A 9 -16.04 -4.43 15.69
C ARG A 9 -14.68 -3.83 15.33
N LEU A 10 -13.61 -4.22 16.04
CA LEU A 10 -12.25 -3.77 15.72
C LEU A 10 -11.84 -4.21 14.31
N ARG A 11 -12.11 -5.47 13.93
CA ARG A 11 -11.84 -5.97 12.58
C ARG A 11 -12.59 -5.18 11.52
N GLN A 12 -13.89 -4.94 11.72
CA GLN A 12 -14.69 -4.13 10.79
C GLN A 12 -14.12 -2.71 10.66
N PHE A 13 -13.77 -2.09 11.79
CA PHE A 13 -13.14 -0.77 11.78
C PHE A 13 -11.83 -0.75 11.00
N LEU A 14 -10.95 -1.74 11.20
CA LEU A 14 -9.68 -1.84 10.46
C LEU A 14 -9.91 -2.04 8.95
N LEU A 15 -10.92 -2.83 8.54
CA LEU A 15 -11.27 -2.97 7.12
C LEU A 15 -11.70 -1.64 6.51
N ILE A 16 -12.51 -0.84 7.23
CA ILE A 16 -12.97 0.48 6.79
C ILE A 16 -11.79 1.45 6.68
N ILE A 17 -10.91 1.49 7.69
CA ILE A 17 -9.72 2.36 7.67
C ILE A 17 -8.80 1.99 6.51
N SER A 18 -8.52 0.69 6.31
CA SER A 18 -7.71 0.23 5.19
C SER A 18 -8.33 0.63 3.84
N ALA A 19 -9.64 0.47 3.67
CA ALA A 19 -10.33 0.92 2.46
C ALA A 19 -10.23 2.44 2.27
N GLY A 20 -10.37 3.22 3.34
CA GLY A 20 -10.18 4.67 3.33
C GLY A 20 -8.78 5.07 2.85
N VAL A 21 -7.74 4.37 3.30
CA VAL A 21 -6.36 4.60 2.84
C VAL A 21 -6.26 4.39 1.33
N PHE A 22 -6.79 3.29 0.77
CA PHE A 22 -6.73 3.03 -0.67
C PHE A 22 -7.54 4.04 -1.49
N VAL A 23 -8.71 4.48 -1.00
CA VAL A 23 -9.51 5.52 -1.66
C VAL A 23 -8.74 6.83 -1.70
N MET A 24 -8.20 7.28 -0.56
CA MET A 24 -7.45 8.53 -0.49
C MET A 24 -6.21 8.49 -1.36
N THR A 25 -5.48 7.37 -1.37
CA THR A 25 -4.32 7.18 -2.25
C THR A 25 -4.73 7.26 -3.72
N GLY A 26 -5.82 6.60 -4.13
CA GLY A 26 -6.33 6.68 -5.50
C GLY A 26 -6.69 8.11 -5.92
N ILE A 27 -7.32 8.87 -5.03
CA ILE A 27 -7.64 10.29 -5.24
C ILE A 27 -6.37 11.13 -5.38
N GLU A 28 -5.39 10.92 -4.51
CA GLU A 28 -4.09 11.63 -4.57
C GLU A 28 -3.37 11.36 -5.90
N LEU A 29 -3.30 10.09 -6.33
CA LEU A 29 -2.69 9.71 -7.61
C LEU A 29 -3.35 10.44 -8.80
N ILE A 30 -4.68 10.66 -8.74
CA ILE A 30 -5.41 11.43 -9.76
C ILE A 30 -4.98 12.90 -9.70
N PHE A 31 -4.92 13.52 -8.51
CA PHE A 31 -4.55 14.93 -8.37
C PHE A 31 -3.13 15.23 -8.83
N VAL A 32 -2.20 14.30 -8.62
CA VAL A 32 -0.81 14.47 -9.05
C VAL A 32 -0.56 13.98 -10.49
N SER A 33 -1.63 13.63 -11.25
CA SER A 33 -1.55 13.13 -12.62
C SER A 33 -0.58 11.96 -12.79
N HIS A 34 -0.65 10.98 -11.88
CA HIS A 34 0.31 9.87 -11.80
C HIS A 34 0.00 8.77 -12.83
N TRP A 35 0.01 9.11 -14.14
CA TRP A 35 -0.30 8.20 -15.25
C TRP A 35 0.48 8.47 -16.54
N ASN A 36 1.53 9.30 -16.49
CA ASN A 36 2.31 9.66 -17.68
C ASN A 36 3.16 8.50 -18.20
N GLU A 37 3.49 7.53 -17.33
CA GLU A 37 4.27 6.35 -17.67
C GLU A 37 3.53 5.07 -17.26
N THR A 38 3.82 3.96 -17.96
CA THR A 38 3.14 2.68 -17.71
C THR A 38 3.33 2.19 -16.27
N ILE A 39 4.52 2.37 -15.68
CA ILE A 39 4.81 1.95 -14.30
C ILE A 39 3.97 2.73 -13.28
N GLN A 40 3.62 3.97 -13.58
CA GLN A 40 2.77 4.81 -12.73
C GLN A 40 1.31 4.33 -12.65
N LEU A 41 0.89 3.42 -13.51
CA LEU A 41 -0.43 2.79 -13.42
C LEU A 41 -0.48 1.67 -12.36
N LEU A 42 0.68 1.15 -11.94
CA LEU A 42 0.75 0.08 -10.95
C LEU A 42 0.02 0.43 -9.64
N PRO A 43 0.27 1.58 -8.99
CA PRO A 43 -0.42 1.92 -7.73
C PRO A 43 -1.94 2.05 -7.89
N PHE A 44 -2.47 2.46 -9.04
CA PHE A 44 -3.92 2.44 -9.31
C PHE A 44 -4.46 1.00 -9.29
N GLY A 45 -3.78 0.08 -9.98
CA GLY A 45 -4.14 -1.34 -9.97
C GLY A 45 -4.13 -1.93 -8.56
N LEU A 46 -3.13 -1.56 -7.74
CA LEU A 46 -3.02 -1.99 -6.34
C LEU A 46 -4.15 -1.39 -5.47
N CYS A 47 -4.52 -0.13 -5.66
CA CYS A 47 -5.67 0.47 -4.98
C CYS A 47 -6.97 -0.26 -5.32
N ILE A 48 -7.21 -0.56 -6.60
CA ILE A 48 -8.40 -1.29 -7.05
C ILE A 48 -8.43 -2.70 -6.45
N LEU A 49 -7.31 -3.43 -6.50
CA LEU A 49 -7.18 -4.78 -5.90
C LEU A 49 -7.48 -4.74 -4.40
N GLY A 50 -6.88 -3.77 -3.68
CA GLY A 50 -7.10 -3.55 -2.26
C GLY A 50 -8.57 -3.29 -1.95
N LEU A 51 -9.19 -2.33 -2.63
CA LEU A 51 -10.59 -1.94 -2.43
C LEU A 51 -11.56 -3.08 -2.71
N ILE A 52 -11.39 -3.82 -3.82
CA ILE A 52 -12.26 -4.95 -4.16
C ILE A 52 -12.16 -6.02 -3.08
N SER A 53 -10.95 -6.42 -2.70
CA SER A 53 -10.74 -7.48 -1.72
C SER A 53 -11.27 -7.13 -0.32
N LEU A 54 -11.09 -5.88 0.13
CA LEU A 54 -11.61 -5.36 1.39
C LEU A 54 -13.14 -5.30 1.38
N THR A 55 -13.72 -4.78 0.30
CA THR A 55 -15.18 -4.66 0.13
C THR A 55 -15.84 -6.04 0.15
N VAL A 56 -15.29 -6.99 -0.61
CA VAL A 56 -15.82 -8.37 -0.64
C VAL A 56 -15.70 -9.03 0.73
N ALA A 57 -14.58 -8.87 1.43
CA ALA A 57 -14.39 -9.44 2.76
C ALA A 57 -15.33 -8.81 3.80
N TYR A 58 -15.64 -7.51 3.68
CA TYR A 58 -16.56 -6.81 4.57
C TYR A 58 -18.01 -7.27 4.39
N PHE A 59 -18.51 -7.34 3.14
CA PHE A 59 -19.92 -7.66 2.87
C PHE A 59 -20.22 -9.15 2.76
N ARG A 60 -19.21 -9.98 2.47
CA ARG A 60 -19.35 -11.44 2.32
C ARG A 60 -18.27 -12.17 3.13
N PRO A 61 -18.31 -12.07 4.47
CA PRO A 61 -17.30 -12.73 5.29
C PRO A 61 -17.34 -14.25 5.12
N GLY A 62 -16.22 -14.83 4.74
CA GLY A 62 -16.08 -16.27 4.51
C GLY A 62 -14.60 -16.65 4.41
N ARG A 63 -14.31 -17.97 4.48
CA ARG A 63 -12.93 -18.46 4.41
C ARG A 63 -12.25 -18.08 3.09
N GLY A 64 -12.97 -18.17 1.98
CA GLY A 64 -12.45 -17.80 0.66
C GLY A 64 -12.10 -16.32 0.58
N THR A 65 -13.04 -15.45 0.98
CA THR A 65 -12.86 -13.99 0.95
C THR A 65 -11.76 -13.52 1.89
N ALA A 66 -11.62 -14.13 3.07
CA ALA A 66 -10.52 -13.84 4.01
C ALA A 66 -9.16 -14.27 3.42
N LYS A 67 -9.07 -15.42 2.75
CA LYS A 67 -7.84 -15.83 2.04
C LYS A 67 -7.52 -14.91 0.86
N THR A 68 -8.51 -14.53 0.08
CA THR A 68 -8.32 -13.58 -1.02
C THR A 68 -7.81 -12.24 -0.49
N LEU A 69 -8.43 -11.71 0.57
CA LEU A 69 -7.96 -10.48 1.21
C LEU A 69 -6.50 -10.62 1.70
N TYR A 70 -6.18 -11.73 2.38
CA TYR A 70 -4.82 -11.98 2.86
C TYR A 70 -3.79 -11.87 1.74
N TRP A 71 -4.00 -12.61 0.63
CA TRP A 71 -3.05 -12.60 -0.48
C TRP A 71 -3.04 -11.29 -1.24
N SER A 72 -4.20 -10.63 -1.42
CA SER A 72 -4.26 -9.30 -2.02
C SER A 72 -3.44 -8.29 -1.22
N MET A 73 -3.54 -8.29 0.11
CA MET A 73 -2.76 -7.39 0.96
C MET A 73 -1.25 -7.71 0.90
N ILE A 74 -0.87 -8.99 0.85
CA ILE A 74 0.55 -9.37 0.64
C ILE A 74 1.06 -8.82 -0.70
N VAL A 75 0.31 -9.02 -1.79
CA VAL A 75 0.69 -8.50 -3.11
C VAL A 75 0.84 -6.98 -3.09
N VAL A 76 -0.14 -6.26 -2.53
CA VAL A 76 -0.07 -4.80 -2.41
C VAL A 76 1.16 -4.38 -1.61
N GLY A 77 1.40 -4.99 -0.44
CA GLY A 77 2.54 -4.66 0.41
C GLY A 77 3.88 -4.92 -0.28
N VAL A 78 4.05 -6.06 -0.94
CA VAL A 78 5.28 -6.40 -1.68
C VAL A 78 5.48 -5.46 -2.87
N CYS A 79 4.43 -5.20 -3.67
CA CYS A 79 4.53 -4.30 -4.82
C CYS A 79 4.78 -2.83 -4.43
N SER A 80 4.44 -2.42 -3.20
CA SER A 80 4.80 -1.08 -2.70
C SER A 80 6.32 -0.85 -2.70
N PHE A 81 7.14 -1.88 -2.52
CA PHE A 81 8.60 -1.76 -2.59
C PHE A 81 9.11 -1.45 -4.01
N ILE A 82 8.36 -1.83 -5.05
CA ILE A 82 8.68 -1.40 -6.42
C ILE A 82 8.58 0.12 -6.51
N GLY A 83 7.52 0.71 -5.93
CA GLY A 83 7.36 2.16 -5.88
C GLY A 83 8.50 2.87 -5.12
N PHE A 84 8.93 2.31 -3.97
CA PHE A 84 10.12 2.83 -3.27
C PHE A 84 11.36 2.84 -4.17
N TYR A 85 11.62 1.71 -4.84
CA TYR A 85 12.76 1.59 -5.75
C TYR A 85 12.69 2.62 -6.88
N GLU A 86 11.54 2.75 -7.55
CA GLU A 86 11.33 3.70 -8.65
C GLU A 86 11.56 5.16 -8.21
N HIS A 87 11.00 5.56 -7.06
CA HIS A 87 11.21 6.91 -6.54
C HIS A 87 12.67 7.17 -6.19
N MET A 88 13.36 6.21 -5.59
CA MET A 88 14.79 6.32 -5.31
C MET A 88 15.63 6.38 -6.58
N ALA A 89 15.37 5.50 -7.54
CA ALA A 89 16.11 5.44 -8.80
C ALA A 89 15.95 6.74 -9.60
N ASN A 90 14.74 7.27 -9.68
CA ASN A 90 14.46 8.53 -10.39
C ASN A 90 15.13 9.72 -9.71
N ASN A 91 15.06 9.81 -8.37
CA ASN A 91 15.77 10.87 -7.63
C ASN A 91 17.28 10.77 -7.84
N LEU A 92 17.85 9.57 -7.72
CA LEU A 92 19.29 9.35 -7.93
C LEU A 92 19.71 9.75 -9.34
N SER A 93 19.00 9.29 -10.38
CA SER A 93 19.30 9.62 -11.77
C SER A 93 19.28 11.12 -12.02
N PHE A 94 18.25 11.80 -11.52
CA PHE A 94 18.12 13.24 -11.60
C PHE A 94 19.31 13.98 -10.95
N TRP A 95 19.71 13.58 -9.75
CA TRP A 95 20.82 14.21 -9.05
C TRP A 95 22.18 13.93 -9.70
N MET A 96 22.40 12.74 -10.25
CA MET A 96 23.62 12.42 -11.02
C MET A 96 23.75 13.27 -12.29
N GLU A 97 22.61 13.61 -12.92
CA GLU A 97 22.60 14.46 -14.11
C GLU A 97 22.96 15.92 -13.77
N ILE A 98 22.38 16.48 -12.71
CA ILE A 98 22.60 17.90 -12.35
C ILE A 98 23.87 18.15 -11.53
N GLN A 99 24.42 17.13 -10.89
CA GLN A 99 25.64 17.19 -10.07
C GLN A 99 26.59 16.03 -10.39
N PRO A 100 27.21 16.01 -11.58
CA PRO A 100 28.01 14.86 -12.01
C PRO A 100 29.29 14.64 -11.19
N ASN A 101 29.71 15.63 -10.40
CA ASN A 101 30.88 15.57 -9.52
C ASN A 101 30.52 15.34 -8.03
N ALA A 102 29.25 15.05 -7.71
CA ALA A 102 28.82 14.80 -6.35
C ALA A 102 29.48 13.53 -5.79
N THR A 103 29.85 13.59 -4.52
CA THR A 103 30.35 12.41 -3.80
C THR A 103 29.23 11.39 -3.57
N PRO A 104 29.55 10.09 -3.36
CA PRO A 104 28.53 9.08 -3.04
C PRO A 104 27.65 9.44 -1.82
N GLY A 105 28.24 10.10 -0.82
CA GLY A 105 27.51 10.55 0.37
C GLY A 105 26.47 11.62 0.04
N GLU A 106 26.83 12.61 -0.78
CA GLU A 106 25.93 13.66 -1.26
C GLU A 106 24.79 13.08 -2.11
N LEU A 107 25.10 12.12 -2.99
CA LEU A 107 24.09 11.44 -3.81
C LEU A 107 23.09 10.65 -2.96
N ILE A 108 23.54 9.95 -1.92
CA ILE A 108 22.65 9.23 -0.99
C ILE A 108 21.68 10.23 -0.34
N VAL A 109 22.20 11.31 0.25
CA VAL A 109 21.37 12.32 0.92
C VAL A 109 20.39 12.96 -0.08
N ALA A 110 20.86 13.29 -1.28
CA ALA A 110 20.05 13.88 -2.33
C ALA A 110 18.96 12.93 -2.84
N THR A 111 19.24 11.63 -2.92
CA THR A 111 18.24 10.61 -3.30
C THR A 111 17.05 10.60 -2.33
N PHE A 112 17.29 10.69 -1.04
CA PHE A 112 16.22 10.71 -0.02
C PHE A 112 15.50 12.06 0.08
N ASN A 113 16.19 13.17 -0.21
CA ASN A 113 15.66 14.55 -0.16
C ASN A 113 15.24 15.08 -1.54
N GLY A 114 15.18 14.21 -2.55
CA GLY A 114 14.83 14.60 -3.92
C GLY A 114 13.40 15.09 -4.09
N GLY A 115 13.09 15.59 -5.28
CA GLY A 115 11.77 16.15 -5.60
C GLY A 115 10.64 15.12 -5.61
N ILE A 116 10.95 13.81 -5.78
CA ILE A 116 9.97 12.74 -5.72
C ILE A 116 9.98 12.16 -4.29
N PRO A 117 8.83 12.21 -3.56
CA PRO A 117 8.77 11.71 -2.20
C PRO A 117 9.01 10.21 -2.11
N VAL A 118 10.18 9.78 -1.63
CA VAL A 118 10.58 8.36 -1.55
C VAL A 118 9.61 7.53 -0.71
N LEU A 119 9.05 8.11 0.34
CA LEU A 119 8.14 7.40 1.26
C LEU A 119 6.67 7.40 0.80
N ALA A 120 6.32 8.07 -0.30
CA ALA A 120 4.94 8.10 -0.79
C ALA A 120 4.35 6.69 -1.04
N PRO A 121 5.08 5.70 -1.60
CA PRO A 121 4.57 4.34 -1.74
C PRO A 121 4.30 3.63 -0.40
N GLY A 122 4.83 4.13 0.71
CA GLY A 122 4.58 3.62 2.06
C GLY A 122 3.12 3.69 2.49
N ILE A 123 2.32 4.56 1.87
CA ILE A 123 0.88 4.63 2.17
C ILE A 123 0.15 3.36 1.73
N LEU A 124 0.51 2.78 0.57
CA LEU A 124 -0.02 1.49 0.12
C LEU A 124 0.41 0.35 1.03
N LEU A 125 1.67 0.36 1.46
CA LEU A 125 2.17 -0.59 2.45
C LEU A 125 1.39 -0.47 3.77
N LEU A 126 1.16 0.74 4.27
CA LEU A 126 0.36 0.98 5.47
C LEU A 126 -1.07 0.44 5.31
N GLY A 127 -1.74 0.75 4.19
CA GLY A 127 -3.07 0.22 3.89
C GLY A 127 -3.10 -1.31 3.90
N SER A 128 -2.09 -1.96 3.30
CA SER A 128 -1.99 -3.41 3.28
C SER A 128 -1.77 -4.02 4.67
N VAL A 129 -0.91 -3.42 5.49
CA VAL A 129 -0.66 -3.86 6.87
C VAL A 129 -1.92 -3.74 7.73
N ILE A 130 -2.69 -2.65 7.61
CA ILE A 130 -3.96 -2.48 8.31
C ILE A 130 -4.97 -3.54 7.86
N GLY A 131 -5.06 -3.81 6.55
CA GLY A 131 -5.92 -4.87 6.01
C GLY A 131 -5.54 -6.26 6.53
N LEU A 132 -4.24 -6.58 6.63
CA LEU A 132 -3.75 -7.82 7.25
C LEU A 132 -4.07 -7.88 8.75
N ALA A 133 -3.94 -6.77 9.46
CA ALA A 133 -4.28 -6.69 10.88
C ALA A 133 -5.77 -6.99 11.13
N ALA A 134 -6.66 -6.58 10.22
CA ALA A 134 -8.09 -6.86 10.32
C ALA A 134 -8.42 -8.37 10.30
N ILE A 135 -7.60 -9.18 9.63
CA ILE A 135 -7.79 -10.64 9.52
C ILE A 135 -6.75 -11.44 10.31
N TYR A 136 -5.92 -10.77 11.11
CA TYR A 136 -4.93 -11.45 11.95
C TYR A 136 -5.62 -12.41 12.93
N ARG A 137 -5.17 -13.67 12.95
CA ARG A 137 -5.79 -14.76 13.72
C ARG A 137 -7.32 -14.79 13.58
N HIS A 138 -7.81 -14.58 12.36
CA HIS A 138 -9.26 -14.68 12.12
C HIS A 138 -9.67 -16.15 12.12
N PRO A 139 -10.75 -16.54 12.84
CA PRO A 139 -11.21 -17.94 12.90
C PRO A 139 -11.44 -18.58 11.53
N LEU A 140 -11.81 -17.78 10.52
CA LEU A 140 -11.99 -18.26 9.14
C LEU A 140 -10.68 -18.67 8.46
N LEU A 141 -9.50 -18.25 8.97
CA LEU A 141 -8.18 -18.61 8.43
C LEU A 141 -7.53 -19.75 9.21
N GLU A 142 -7.96 -20.02 10.45
CA GLU A 142 -7.45 -21.13 11.23
C GLU A 142 -7.95 -22.45 10.61
N THR A 143 -7.00 -23.30 10.23
CA THR A 143 -7.26 -24.69 9.84
C THR A 143 -7.54 -25.51 11.10
N LYS A 144 -8.75 -26.07 11.21
CA LYS A 144 -8.94 -27.22 12.09
C LYS A 144 -8.30 -28.45 11.44
#